data_4f9f528c3587bb9950918db74c2086a9
#
_entry.id   4f9f528c3587bb9950918db74c2086a9
#
_cell.length_a   1.000
_cell.length_b   1.000
_cell.length_c   1.000
_cell.angle_alpha   90.00
_cell.angle_beta   90.00
_cell.angle_gamma   90.00
#
_symmetry.space_group_name_H-M   'P 1'
#
loop_
_entity.id
_entity.type
_entity.pdbx_description
1 polymer ?
#
loop_
_entity_poly.entity_id
_entity_poly.type
_entity_poly.pdbx_seq_one_letter_code
_entity_poly.pdbx_strand_id
1 'polypeptide(L)'
;SILGRVEKYNYQTYAGQKYTMAKDKVKQASSHYNNDNLKSGFEAVEIARINADEAYKSTMNGVASSKIADAEKAVAEAEKSEGAAYAEEDLAAAKEAVANAKRMKNNGNYDEAITYSNEAIRLANSVIEEGNKAAIAARVKSQADKEAAEKEAADKAAADKAAKDKSAAEKSGKGKAASGVPEEDENFWYYKVKTWEKHEECLSRIAEQYYKNAKAWKRIQKANPDLIKNPDLIRPGWIIKVPKINK
;
A
#
# COMPACT_ATOMS: atom_id res chain seq x y z
N SER A 1 0.71 8.75 -45.91
CA SER A 1 -0.65 8.91 -46.47
C SER A 1 -1.69 8.89 -45.37
N ILE A 2 -2.87 9.48 -45.60
CA ILE A 2 -4.00 9.48 -44.64
C ILE A 2 -4.41 8.05 -44.34
N LEU A 3 -4.50 7.19 -45.35
CA LEU A 3 -4.83 5.77 -45.18
C LEU A 3 -3.83 5.05 -44.27
N GLY A 4 -2.54 5.31 -44.38
CA GLY A 4 -1.51 4.72 -43.50
C GLY A 4 -1.62 5.20 -42.03
N ARG A 5 -2.22 6.38 -41.78
CA ARG A 5 -2.54 6.82 -40.42
C ARG A 5 -3.75 6.06 -39.84
N VAL A 6 -4.76 5.83 -40.68
CA VAL A 6 -5.97 5.09 -40.31
C VAL A 6 -5.67 3.62 -40.01
N GLU A 7 -4.73 2.99 -40.74
CA GLU A 7 -4.32 1.60 -40.51
C GLU A 7 -3.68 1.32 -39.17
N LYS A 8 -3.19 2.34 -38.47
CA LYS A 8 -2.62 2.21 -37.11
C LYS A 8 -3.70 1.98 -36.05
N TYR A 9 -4.96 2.23 -36.37
CA TYR A 9 -6.11 2.11 -35.49
C TYR A 9 -7.10 1.05 -36.02
N ASN A 10 -8.04 0.62 -35.21
CA ASN A 10 -9.07 -0.35 -35.64
C ASN A 10 -10.10 0.30 -36.56
N TYR A 11 -9.67 0.73 -37.74
CA TYR A 11 -10.51 1.41 -38.74
C TYR A 11 -11.65 0.55 -39.24
N GLN A 12 -11.50 -0.78 -39.25
CA GLN A 12 -12.55 -1.70 -39.71
C GLN A 12 -13.84 -1.53 -38.90
N THR A 13 -13.71 -1.30 -37.59
CA THR A 13 -14.84 -1.05 -36.71
C THR A 13 -15.52 0.30 -36.99
N TYR A 14 -14.74 1.34 -37.29
CA TYR A 14 -15.27 2.72 -37.32
C TYR A 14 -15.49 3.26 -38.75
N ALA A 15 -14.74 2.79 -39.73
CA ALA A 15 -14.71 3.37 -41.04
C ALA A 15 -14.34 2.39 -42.18
N GLY A 16 -14.55 1.07 -42.00
CA GLY A 16 -14.10 0.04 -42.93
C GLY A 16 -14.57 0.26 -44.36
N GLN A 17 -15.86 0.63 -44.56
CA GLN A 17 -16.41 0.90 -45.90
C GLN A 17 -15.75 2.11 -46.58
N LYS A 18 -15.57 3.23 -45.87
CA LYS A 18 -14.94 4.44 -46.40
C LYS A 18 -13.46 4.20 -46.73
N TYR A 19 -12.76 3.47 -45.90
CA TYR A 19 -11.39 3.06 -46.14
C TYR A 19 -11.24 2.20 -47.41
N THR A 20 -12.10 1.21 -47.60
CA THR A 20 -12.11 0.35 -48.78
C THR A 20 -12.43 1.16 -50.03
N MET A 21 -13.44 2.04 -50.01
CA MET A 21 -13.79 2.94 -51.12
C MET A 21 -12.61 3.84 -51.51
N ALA A 22 -11.91 4.42 -50.52
CA ALA A 22 -10.73 5.23 -50.77
C ALA A 22 -9.64 4.43 -51.48
N LYS A 23 -9.34 3.21 -51.00
CA LYS A 23 -8.34 2.32 -51.56
C LYS A 23 -8.64 1.90 -53.01
N ASP A 24 -9.91 1.58 -53.28
CA ASP A 24 -10.34 1.20 -54.62
C ASP A 24 -10.30 2.38 -55.60
N LYS A 25 -10.64 3.58 -55.13
CA LYS A 25 -10.52 4.79 -55.95
C LYS A 25 -9.07 5.16 -56.26
N VAL A 26 -8.12 4.92 -55.36
CA VAL A 26 -6.68 5.05 -55.67
C VAL A 26 -6.26 4.10 -56.77
N LYS A 27 -6.71 2.83 -56.72
CA LYS A 27 -6.40 1.86 -57.80
C LYS A 27 -7.02 2.30 -59.14
N GLN A 28 -8.28 2.80 -59.16
CA GLN A 28 -8.90 3.31 -60.35
C GLN A 28 -8.16 4.52 -60.90
N ALA A 29 -7.74 5.46 -60.07
CA ALA A 29 -6.95 6.59 -60.48
C ALA A 29 -5.62 6.17 -61.18
N SER A 30 -4.90 5.19 -60.59
CA SER A 30 -3.71 4.65 -61.21
C SER A 30 -3.97 4.00 -62.56
N SER A 31 -5.09 3.27 -62.72
CA SER A 31 -5.50 2.68 -63.97
C SER A 31 -5.82 3.73 -65.04
N HIS A 32 -6.55 4.79 -64.69
CA HIS A 32 -6.85 5.89 -65.56
C HIS A 32 -5.60 6.63 -66.02
N TYR A 33 -4.65 6.87 -65.11
CA TYR A 33 -3.37 7.48 -65.44
C TYR A 33 -2.57 6.66 -66.46
N ASN A 34 -2.49 5.34 -66.27
CA ASN A 34 -1.77 4.45 -67.17
C ASN A 34 -2.43 4.35 -68.56
N ASN A 35 -3.71 4.72 -68.69
CA ASN A 35 -4.44 4.73 -69.94
C ASN A 35 -4.60 6.16 -70.53
N ASP A 36 -3.78 7.12 -70.12
CA ASP A 36 -3.83 8.54 -70.53
C ASP A 36 -5.18 9.25 -70.35
N ASN A 37 -6.05 8.69 -69.51
CA ASN A 37 -7.34 9.29 -69.15
C ASN A 37 -7.20 10.18 -67.90
N LEU A 38 -6.50 11.30 -68.08
CA LEU A 38 -6.19 12.20 -66.94
C LEU A 38 -7.41 12.76 -66.22
N LYS A 39 -8.47 13.12 -66.98
CA LYS A 39 -9.69 13.67 -66.37
C LYS A 39 -10.32 12.70 -65.36
N SER A 40 -10.60 11.47 -65.80
CA SER A 40 -11.13 10.42 -64.92
C SER A 40 -10.18 10.04 -63.79
N GLY A 41 -8.85 10.12 -64.06
CA GLY A 41 -7.84 9.93 -63.03
C GLY A 41 -7.93 10.96 -61.91
N PHE A 42 -8.02 12.25 -62.24
CA PHE A 42 -8.18 13.32 -61.27
C PHE A 42 -9.52 13.20 -60.46
N GLU A 43 -10.64 12.89 -61.11
CA GLU A 43 -11.90 12.65 -60.46
C GLU A 43 -11.82 11.49 -59.44
N ALA A 44 -11.17 10.39 -59.80
CA ALA A 44 -10.95 9.25 -58.93
C ALA A 44 -10.04 9.59 -57.73
N VAL A 45 -9.01 10.40 -57.90
CA VAL A 45 -8.14 10.88 -56.82
C VAL A 45 -8.95 11.73 -55.84
N GLU A 46 -9.78 12.65 -56.32
CA GLU A 46 -10.58 13.51 -55.41
C GLU A 46 -11.59 12.71 -54.61
N ILE A 47 -12.25 11.74 -55.23
CA ILE A 47 -13.14 10.82 -54.50
C ILE A 47 -12.36 9.98 -53.47
N ALA A 48 -11.18 9.51 -53.82
CA ALA A 48 -10.29 8.77 -52.90
C ALA A 48 -9.91 9.64 -51.70
N ARG A 49 -9.54 10.91 -51.92
CA ARG A 49 -9.20 11.87 -50.88
C ARG A 49 -10.32 12.10 -49.93
N ILE A 50 -11.53 12.39 -50.44
CA ILE A 50 -12.73 12.61 -49.61
C ILE A 50 -13.05 11.39 -48.71
N ASN A 51 -13.05 10.19 -49.32
CA ASN A 51 -13.28 8.96 -48.56
C ASN A 51 -12.19 8.66 -47.54
N ALA A 52 -10.92 8.96 -47.83
CA ALA A 52 -9.82 8.80 -46.91
C ALA A 52 -9.92 9.76 -45.72
N ASP A 53 -10.31 11.04 -45.97
CA ASP A 53 -10.55 12.04 -44.92
C ASP A 53 -11.72 11.64 -43.99
N GLU A 54 -12.81 11.16 -44.59
CA GLU A 54 -13.98 10.68 -43.84
C GLU A 54 -13.62 9.43 -43.03
N ALA A 55 -12.86 8.49 -43.59
CA ALA A 55 -12.38 7.30 -42.87
C ALA A 55 -11.49 7.69 -41.68
N TYR A 56 -10.61 8.66 -41.89
CA TYR A 56 -9.74 9.18 -40.81
C TYR A 56 -10.57 9.81 -39.68
N LYS A 57 -11.48 10.75 -40.03
CA LYS A 57 -12.32 11.43 -39.03
C LYS A 57 -13.19 10.45 -38.24
N SER A 58 -13.84 9.50 -38.92
CA SER A 58 -14.69 8.49 -38.28
C SER A 58 -13.87 7.57 -37.35
N THR A 59 -12.70 7.12 -37.80
CA THR A 59 -11.82 6.26 -37.01
C THR A 59 -11.31 7.00 -35.77
N MET A 60 -10.78 8.21 -35.94
CA MET A 60 -10.24 8.99 -34.82
C MET A 60 -11.32 9.40 -33.82
N ASN A 61 -12.52 9.76 -34.29
CA ASN A 61 -13.65 10.01 -33.40
C ASN A 61 -14.05 8.76 -32.60
N GLY A 62 -14.06 7.59 -33.23
CA GLY A 62 -14.35 6.32 -32.56
C GLY A 62 -13.31 5.97 -31.50
N VAL A 63 -12.01 6.10 -31.85
CA VAL A 63 -10.89 5.85 -30.93
C VAL A 63 -10.94 6.82 -29.74
N ALA A 64 -11.12 8.12 -30.00
CA ALA A 64 -11.23 9.13 -28.93
C ALA A 64 -12.42 8.84 -28.02
N SER A 65 -13.57 8.43 -28.59
CA SER A 65 -14.76 8.07 -27.79
C SER A 65 -14.49 6.87 -26.88
N SER A 66 -13.84 5.82 -27.39
CA SER A 66 -13.46 4.65 -26.60
C SER A 66 -12.50 5.03 -25.48
N LYS A 67 -11.49 5.85 -25.78
CA LYS A 67 -10.51 6.29 -24.79
C LYS A 67 -11.11 7.17 -23.69
N ILE A 68 -12.07 8.03 -24.05
CA ILE A 68 -12.82 8.82 -23.06
C ILE A 68 -13.64 7.89 -22.14
N ALA A 69 -14.31 6.88 -22.71
CA ALA A 69 -15.06 5.92 -21.90
C ALA A 69 -14.14 5.11 -20.94
N ASP A 70 -12.95 4.70 -21.41
CA ASP A 70 -11.94 4.05 -20.56
C ASP A 70 -11.50 4.99 -19.43
N ALA A 71 -11.28 6.27 -19.71
CA ALA A 71 -10.89 7.29 -18.76
C ALA A 71 -12.01 7.55 -17.71
N GLU A 72 -13.24 7.67 -18.15
CA GLU A 72 -14.41 7.83 -17.26
C GLU A 72 -14.54 6.64 -16.30
N LYS A 73 -14.33 5.43 -16.81
CA LYS A 73 -14.35 4.22 -15.99
C LYS A 73 -13.22 4.22 -14.96
N ALA A 74 -12.00 4.54 -15.37
CA ALA A 74 -10.85 4.60 -14.45
C ALA A 74 -11.06 5.66 -13.34
N VAL A 75 -11.59 6.84 -13.69
CA VAL A 75 -11.91 7.88 -12.70
C VAL A 75 -13.01 7.43 -11.74
N ALA A 76 -14.05 6.77 -12.25
CA ALA A 76 -15.13 6.23 -11.40
C ALA A 76 -14.66 5.11 -10.45
N GLU A 77 -13.65 4.33 -10.85
CA GLU A 77 -13.00 3.34 -9.99
C GLU A 77 -12.12 4.03 -8.93
N ALA A 78 -11.37 5.07 -9.32
CA ALA A 78 -10.58 5.87 -8.40
C ALA A 78 -11.45 6.57 -7.34
N GLU A 79 -12.59 7.12 -7.70
CA GLU A 79 -13.56 7.73 -6.77
C GLU A 79 -14.07 6.77 -5.69
N LYS A 80 -14.20 5.48 -6.02
CA LYS A 80 -14.68 4.44 -5.10
C LYS A 80 -13.55 3.84 -4.26
N SER A 81 -12.30 4.14 -4.59
CA SER A 81 -11.16 3.62 -3.87
C SER A 81 -10.98 4.31 -2.52
N GLU A 82 -10.39 3.60 -1.56
CA GLU A 82 -10.01 4.20 -0.28
C GLU A 82 -8.98 5.33 -0.45
N GLY A 83 -8.24 5.30 -1.55
CA GLY A 83 -7.26 6.30 -1.91
C GLY A 83 -7.83 7.67 -2.24
N ALA A 84 -9.10 7.76 -2.65
CA ALA A 84 -9.73 9.01 -3.05
C ALA A 84 -9.63 10.11 -1.99
N ALA A 85 -9.75 9.76 -0.71
CA ALA A 85 -9.63 10.71 0.40
C ALA A 85 -8.19 11.17 0.70
N TYR A 86 -7.20 10.49 0.14
CA TYR A 86 -5.77 10.79 0.37
C TYR A 86 -5.09 11.43 -0.84
N ALA A 87 -5.76 11.44 -2.01
CA ALA A 87 -5.24 11.96 -3.29
C ALA A 87 -6.29 12.82 -4.00
N GLU A 88 -6.92 13.74 -3.28
CA GLU A 88 -8.03 14.59 -3.78
C GLU A 88 -7.58 15.46 -4.97
N GLU A 89 -6.36 16.00 -4.93
CA GLU A 89 -5.81 16.84 -6.01
C GLU A 89 -5.64 16.04 -7.30
N ASP A 90 -5.07 14.83 -7.24
CA ASP A 90 -4.90 13.97 -8.40
C ASP A 90 -6.24 13.50 -8.95
N LEU A 91 -7.22 13.23 -8.09
CA LEU A 91 -8.56 12.86 -8.51
C LEU A 91 -9.27 14.03 -9.20
N ALA A 92 -9.12 15.25 -8.71
CA ALA A 92 -9.65 16.46 -9.35
C ALA A 92 -9.00 16.68 -10.72
N ALA A 93 -7.66 16.53 -10.82
CA ALA A 93 -6.92 16.64 -12.06
C ALA A 93 -7.35 15.55 -13.08
N ALA A 94 -7.60 14.32 -12.62
CA ALA A 94 -8.11 13.24 -13.48
C ALA A 94 -9.49 13.57 -14.08
N LYS A 95 -10.39 14.12 -13.26
CA LYS A 95 -11.73 14.58 -13.72
C LYS A 95 -11.62 15.73 -14.73
N GLU A 96 -10.75 16.68 -14.48
CA GLU A 96 -10.49 17.79 -15.40
C GLU A 96 -9.93 17.28 -16.73
N ALA A 97 -9.00 16.32 -16.71
CA ALA A 97 -8.46 15.70 -17.91
C ALA A 97 -9.56 15.00 -18.74
N VAL A 98 -10.52 14.31 -18.12
CA VAL A 98 -11.69 13.75 -18.82
C VAL A 98 -12.54 14.86 -19.47
N ALA A 99 -12.79 15.97 -18.77
CA ALA A 99 -13.54 17.10 -19.30
C ALA A 99 -12.82 17.73 -20.51
N ASN A 100 -11.49 17.90 -20.42
CA ASN A 100 -10.65 18.38 -21.52
C ASN A 100 -10.67 17.42 -22.71
N ALA A 101 -10.60 16.10 -22.48
CA ALA A 101 -10.69 15.09 -23.53
C ALA A 101 -12.02 15.22 -24.32
N LYS A 102 -13.14 15.35 -23.62
CA LYS A 102 -14.47 15.56 -24.22
C LYS A 102 -14.51 16.84 -25.05
N ARG A 103 -13.99 17.93 -24.51
CA ARG A 103 -13.92 19.22 -25.19
C ARG A 103 -13.10 19.13 -26.49
N MET A 104 -11.91 18.53 -26.43
CA MET A 104 -11.04 18.34 -27.60
C MET A 104 -11.69 17.47 -28.66
N LYS A 105 -12.33 16.36 -28.28
CA LYS A 105 -13.09 15.53 -29.20
C LYS A 105 -14.22 16.32 -29.91
N ASN A 106 -14.99 17.12 -29.17
CA ASN A 106 -16.08 17.92 -29.73
C ASN A 106 -15.58 18.99 -30.72
N ASN A 107 -14.37 19.48 -30.54
CA ASN A 107 -13.67 20.40 -31.43
C ASN A 107 -13.02 19.71 -32.65
N GLY A 108 -13.06 18.36 -32.73
CA GLY A 108 -12.41 17.58 -33.77
C GLY A 108 -10.91 17.34 -33.55
N ASN A 109 -10.38 17.72 -32.38
CA ASN A 109 -8.98 17.54 -31.99
C ASN A 109 -8.80 16.16 -31.34
N TYR A 110 -8.92 15.12 -32.14
CA TYR A 110 -8.99 13.74 -31.64
C TYR A 110 -7.69 13.26 -31.00
N ASP A 111 -6.52 13.64 -31.53
CA ASP A 111 -5.23 13.24 -30.98
C ASP A 111 -5.05 13.83 -29.56
N GLU A 112 -5.43 15.09 -29.37
CA GLU A 112 -5.42 15.74 -28.05
C GLU A 112 -6.43 15.12 -27.10
N ALA A 113 -7.63 14.76 -27.60
CA ALA A 113 -8.63 14.07 -26.79
C ALA A 113 -8.11 12.71 -26.28
N ILE A 114 -7.40 11.96 -27.10
CA ILE A 114 -6.75 10.69 -26.71
C ILE A 114 -5.66 10.95 -25.67
N THR A 115 -4.87 12.00 -25.85
CA THR A 115 -3.79 12.38 -24.91
C THR A 115 -4.37 12.71 -23.53
N TYR A 116 -5.41 13.56 -23.45
CA TYR A 116 -6.08 13.87 -22.19
C TYR A 116 -6.75 12.64 -21.56
N SER A 117 -7.32 11.74 -22.37
CA SER A 117 -7.91 10.50 -21.85
C SER A 117 -6.84 9.59 -21.20
N ASN A 118 -5.68 9.45 -21.85
CA ASN A 118 -4.58 8.66 -21.28
C ASN A 118 -4.03 9.30 -20.00
N GLU A 119 -3.96 10.62 -19.92
CA GLU A 119 -3.56 11.35 -18.72
C GLU A 119 -4.57 11.14 -17.57
N ALA A 120 -5.86 11.20 -17.87
CA ALA A 120 -6.90 10.91 -16.89
C ALA A 120 -6.78 9.48 -16.32
N ILE A 121 -6.53 8.49 -17.18
CA ILE A 121 -6.32 7.10 -16.75
C ILE A 121 -5.08 7.00 -15.87
N ARG A 122 -3.99 7.64 -16.25
CA ARG A 122 -2.75 7.65 -15.47
C ARG A 122 -2.96 8.23 -14.07
N LEU A 123 -3.61 9.40 -13.99
CA LEU A 123 -3.93 10.06 -12.72
C LEU A 123 -4.88 9.23 -11.86
N ALA A 124 -5.93 8.66 -12.46
CA ALA A 124 -6.85 7.78 -11.74
C ALA A 124 -6.16 6.55 -11.14
N ASN A 125 -5.25 5.93 -11.89
CA ASN A 125 -4.45 4.80 -11.38
C ASN A 125 -3.51 5.24 -10.25
N SER A 126 -2.91 6.45 -10.35
CA SER A 126 -2.09 7.03 -9.28
C SER A 126 -2.90 7.20 -7.98
N VAL A 127 -4.15 7.70 -8.08
CA VAL A 127 -5.07 7.82 -6.93
C VAL A 127 -5.29 6.46 -6.25
N ILE A 128 -5.54 5.42 -7.05
CA ILE A 128 -5.77 4.07 -6.51
C ILE A 128 -4.51 3.53 -5.82
N GLU A 129 -3.34 3.66 -6.44
CA GLU A 129 -2.10 3.08 -5.91
C GLU A 129 -1.53 3.86 -4.72
N GLU A 130 -1.27 5.16 -4.90
CA GLU A 130 -0.64 5.98 -3.87
C GLU A 130 -1.60 6.30 -2.73
N GLY A 131 -2.86 6.58 -3.06
CA GLY A 131 -3.87 6.81 -2.06
C GLY A 131 -4.16 5.58 -1.21
N ASN A 132 -4.20 4.38 -1.79
CA ASN A 132 -4.35 3.14 -1.03
C ASN A 132 -3.13 2.89 -0.12
N LYS A 133 -1.91 3.19 -0.57
CA LYS A 133 -0.70 3.13 0.28
C LYS A 133 -0.82 4.08 1.47
N ALA A 134 -1.27 5.31 1.23
CA ALA A 134 -1.49 6.30 2.29
C ALA A 134 -2.57 5.85 3.28
N ALA A 135 -3.68 5.29 2.79
CA ALA A 135 -4.76 4.76 3.62
C ALA A 135 -4.28 3.61 4.53
N ILE A 136 -3.50 2.68 3.97
CA ILE A 136 -2.89 1.59 4.74
C ILE A 136 -1.94 2.14 5.81
N ALA A 137 -1.06 3.08 5.46
CA ALA A 137 -0.14 3.69 6.40
C ALA A 137 -0.87 4.42 7.55
N ALA A 138 -1.96 5.14 7.25
CA ALA A 138 -2.79 5.80 8.25
C ALA A 138 -3.47 4.81 9.21
N ARG A 139 -3.97 3.68 8.69
CA ARG A 139 -4.54 2.60 9.52
C ARG A 139 -3.52 1.96 10.44
N VAL A 140 -2.33 1.63 9.92
CA VAL A 140 -1.23 1.06 10.72
C VAL A 140 -0.83 2.01 11.84
N LYS A 141 -0.70 3.30 11.55
CA LYS A 141 -0.39 4.33 12.55
C LYS A 141 -1.49 4.42 13.61
N SER A 142 -2.77 4.49 13.20
CA SER A 142 -3.91 4.55 14.13
C SER A 142 -3.99 3.32 15.04
N GLN A 143 -3.63 2.14 14.51
CA GLN A 143 -3.61 0.92 15.31
C GLN A 143 -2.47 0.91 16.32
N ALA A 144 -1.28 1.34 15.91
CA ALA A 144 -0.13 1.50 16.80
C ALA A 144 -0.42 2.52 17.93
N ASP A 145 -1.06 3.64 17.60
CA ASP A 145 -1.45 4.67 18.57
C ASP A 145 -2.48 4.10 19.59
N LYS A 146 -3.44 3.29 19.13
CA LYS A 146 -4.41 2.62 20.03
C LYS A 146 -3.75 1.61 20.95
N GLU A 147 -2.87 0.76 20.41
CA GLU A 147 -2.13 -0.23 21.20
C GLU A 147 -1.22 0.45 22.24
N ALA A 148 -0.60 1.58 21.89
CA ALA A 148 0.20 2.38 22.81
C ALA A 148 -0.66 2.98 23.94
N ALA A 149 -1.84 3.52 23.62
CA ALA A 149 -2.78 4.08 24.59
C ALA A 149 -3.35 3.00 25.53
N GLU A 150 -3.69 1.83 24.98
CA GLU A 150 -4.17 0.68 25.79
C GLU A 150 -3.08 0.18 26.74
N LYS A 151 -1.83 0.13 26.29
CA LYS A 151 -0.69 -0.25 27.12
C LYS A 151 -0.44 0.77 28.22
N GLU A 152 -0.47 2.06 27.91
CA GLU A 152 -0.32 3.13 28.92
C GLU A 152 -1.45 3.07 29.96
N ALA A 153 -2.70 2.86 29.52
CA ALA A 153 -3.84 2.71 30.41
C ALA A 153 -3.70 1.46 31.32
N ALA A 154 -3.23 0.34 30.77
CA ALA A 154 -2.97 -0.87 31.52
C ALA A 154 -1.84 -0.70 32.55
N ASP A 155 -0.76 -0.05 32.16
CA ASP A 155 0.38 0.25 33.04
C ASP A 155 -0.05 1.20 34.19
N LYS A 156 -0.87 2.20 33.90
CA LYS A 156 -1.44 3.12 34.89
C LYS A 156 -2.38 2.40 35.84
N ALA A 157 -3.27 1.55 35.34
CA ALA A 157 -4.17 0.74 36.16
C ALA A 157 -3.41 -0.23 37.08
N ALA A 158 -2.32 -0.81 36.60
CA ALA A 158 -1.45 -1.66 37.41
C ALA A 158 -0.72 -0.87 38.48
N ALA A 159 -0.26 0.35 38.20
CA ALA A 159 0.35 1.25 39.17
C ALA A 159 -0.63 1.69 40.24
N ASP A 160 -1.86 2.07 39.85
CA ASP A 160 -2.94 2.46 40.79
C ASP A 160 -3.37 1.30 41.70
N LYS A 161 -3.41 0.07 41.17
CA LYS A 161 -3.69 -1.13 41.95
C LYS A 161 -2.57 -1.41 42.95
N ALA A 162 -1.30 -1.31 42.51
CA ALA A 162 -0.17 -1.48 43.41
C ALA A 162 -0.11 -0.41 44.52
N ALA A 163 -0.54 0.84 44.22
CA ALA A 163 -0.63 1.90 45.19
C ALA A 163 -1.76 1.64 46.25
N LYS A 164 -2.92 1.13 45.76
CA LYS A 164 -4.06 0.74 46.67
C LYS A 164 -3.70 -0.45 47.54
N ASP A 165 -3.01 -1.46 46.99
CA ASP A 165 -2.57 -2.63 47.76
C ASP A 165 -1.54 -2.23 48.83
N LYS A 166 -0.65 -1.28 48.54
CA LYS A 166 0.27 -0.69 49.54
C LYS A 166 -0.50 0.06 50.65
N SER A 167 -1.49 0.85 50.29
CA SER A 167 -2.29 1.60 51.28
C SER A 167 -3.18 0.71 52.13
N ALA A 168 -3.64 -0.43 51.61
CA ALA A 168 -4.39 -1.44 52.36
C ALA A 168 -3.48 -2.22 53.29
N ALA A 169 -2.24 -2.51 52.89
CA ALA A 169 -1.24 -3.15 53.76
C ALA A 169 -0.75 -2.27 54.90
N GLU A 170 -0.70 -0.94 54.71
CA GLU A 170 -0.37 0.02 55.79
C GLU A 170 -1.45 0.17 56.83
N LYS A 171 -2.72 -0.17 56.53
CA LYS A 171 -3.84 -0.12 57.47
C LYS A 171 -4.03 -1.38 58.30
N SER A 172 -3.36 -2.48 57.98
CA SER A 172 -3.52 -3.76 58.68
C SER A 172 -2.22 -4.29 59.29
N GLY A 173 -1.59 -3.55 60.18
CA GLY A 173 -0.61 -4.18 61.06
C GLY A 173 0.79 -3.56 61.11
N LYS A 174 1.09 -2.99 62.25
CA LYS A 174 2.46 -2.80 62.72
C LYS A 174 3.25 -4.10 62.61
N GLY A 175 4.25 -4.13 61.70
CA GLY A 175 5.17 -5.24 61.60
C GLY A 175 6.33 -4.91 60.63
N LYS A 176 7.41 -4.41 61.19
CA LYS A 176 8.80 -4.35 60.66
C LYS A 176 9.02 -4.32 59.15
N ALA A 177 9.36 -3.16 58.62
CA ALA A 177 10.07 -3.00 57.37
C ALA A 177 11.35 -3.81 57.36
N ALA A 178 11.45 -4.83 56.49
CA ALA A 178 12.70 -5.44 56.07
C ALA A 178 12.87 -5.15 54.59
N SER A 179 13.62 -4.11 54.26
CA SER A 179 14.26 -3.90 52.97
C SER A 179 15.37 -4.95 52.86
N GLY A 180 15.06 -6.12 52.30
CA GLY A 180 16.07 -7.19 52.10
C GLY A 180 15.55 -8.24 51.14
N VAL A 181 16.45 -8.69 50.24
CA VAL A 181 16.31 -9.99 49.59
C VAL A 181 16.03 -11.00 50.72
N PRO A 182 15.01 -11.90 50.59
CA PRO A 182 14.79 -12.94 51.57
C PRO A 182 16.10 -13.65 51.93
N GLU A 183 16.36 -13.88 53.22
CA GLU A 183 17.51 -14.64 53.63
C GLU A 183 17.44 -16.04 53.02
N GLU A 184 18.63 -16.62 52.75
CA GLU A 184 18.75 -17.99 52.24
C GLU A 184 17.88 -18.95 53.08
N ASP A 185 17.11 -19.80 52.40
CA ASP A 185 16.49 -20.93 53.06
C ASP A 185 17.32 -22.22 52.85
N GLU A 186 16.94 -23.31 53.49
CA GLU A 186 17.68 -24.57 53.39
C GLU A 186 17.80 -25.10 51.96
N ASN A 187 16.81 -24.73 51.06
CA ASN A 187 16.64 -25.29 49.75
C ASN A 187 17.00 -24.33 48.59
N PHE A 188 16.97 -23.02 48.86
CA PHE A 188 17.13 -22.01 47.81
C PHE A 188 18.05 -20.87 48.21
N TRP A 189 18.82 -20.38 47.23
CA TRP A 189 19.39 -19.04 47.24
C TRP A 189 18.41 -18.09 46.55
N TYR A 190 18.39 -16.82 46.95
CA TYR A 190 17.57 -15.79 46.32
C TYR A 190 18.48 -14.80 45.61
N TYR A 191 18.28 -14.64 44.30
CA TYR A 191 19.08 -13.74 43.47
C TYR A 191 18.21 -12.58 42.97
N LYS A 192 18.61 -11.33 43.30
CA LYS A 192 17.98 -10.12 42.75
C LYS A 192 18.66 -9.77 41.46
N VAL A 193 17.88 -9.81 40.34
CA VAL A 193 18.37 -9.45 38.99
C VAL A 193 18.76 -7.98 38.99
N LYS A 194 20.02 -7.71 38.55
CA LYS A 194 20.59 -6.36 38.53
C LYS A 194 20.14 -5.56 37.34
N THR A 195 20.36 -4.24 37.35
CA THR A 195 20.01 -3.33 36.25
C THR A 195 20.94 -3.51 35.05
N TRP A 196 20.41 -3.28 33.83
CA TRP A 196 21.01 -3.60 32.53
C TRP A 196 22.20 -2.71 32.09
N GLU A 197 22.61 -1.74 32.87
CA GLU A 197 23.56 -0.70 32.41
C GLU A 197 24.95 -1.18 32.02
N LYS A 198 25.36 -2.37 32.36
CA LYS A 198 26.69 -2.92 31.98
C LYS A 198 26.77 -4.41 31.65
N HIS A 199 25.74 -5.22 31.88
CA HIS A 199 25.78 -6.66 31.60
C HIS A 199 24.38 -7.19 31.32
N GLU A 200 24.20 -7.84 30.17
CA GLU A 200 23.00 -8.64 29.90
C GLU A 200 22.89 -9.78 30.89
N GLU A 201 22.12 -9.63 31.96
CA GLU A 201 21.85 -10.71 32.89
C GLU A 201 20.88 -11.72 32.26
N CYS A 202 21.31 -12.97 32.21
CA CYS A 202 20.49 -14.08 31.73
C CYS A 202 20.56 -15.26 32.71
N LEU A 203 19.60 -16.16 32.62
CA LEU A 203 19.55 -17.34 33.48
C LEU A 203 20.80 -18.20 33.38
N SER A 204 21.45 -18.27 32.22
CA SER A 204 22.69 -19.02 32.01
C SER A 204 23.84 -18.44 32.83
N ARG A 205 23.91 -17.11 32.92
CA ARG A 205 24.95 -16.43 33.73
C ARG A 205 24.72 -16.60 35.22
N ILE A 206 23.48 -16.55 35.67
CA ILE A 206 23.10 -16.85 37.06
C ILE A 206 23.43 -18.33 37.38
N ALA A 207 23.09 -19.25 36.47
CA ALA A 207 23.46 -20.67 36.64
C ALA A 207 24.94 -20.91 36.69
N GLU A 208 25.73 -20.19 35.89
CA GLU A 208 27.20 -20.27 35.94
C GLU A 208 27.74 -19.77 37.30
N GLN A 209 27.19 -18.69 37.81
CA GLN A 209 27.59 -18.14 39.13
C GLN A 209 27.35 -19.12 40.26
N TYR A 210 26.20 -19.75 40.34
CA TYR A 210 25.78 -20.60 41.46
C TYR A 210 26.16 -22.06 41.29
N TYR A 211 26.13 -22.59 40.07
CA TYR A 211 26.33 -24.00 39.78
C TYR A 211 27.65 -24.30 39.08
N LYS A 212 28.41 -23.26 38.68
CA LYS A 212 29.60 -23.40 37.79
C LYS A 212 29.25 -24.12 36.48
N ASN A 213 28.01 -24.01 36.05
CA ASN A 213 27.51 -24.66 34.84
C ASN A 213 26.39 -23.84 34.23
N ALA A 214 26.70 -23.10 33.16
CA ALA A 214 25.74 -22.27 32.43
C ALA A 214 24.50 -23.06 31.90
N LYS A 215 24.68 -24.33 31.53
CA LYS A 215 23.61 -25.19 30.99
C LYS A 215 22.56 -25.58 32.06
N ALA A 216 22.86 -25.36 33.35
CA ALA A 216 21.93 -25.66 34.44
C ALA A 216 20.80 -24.64 34.64
N TRP A 217 20.71 -23.61 33.79
CA TRP A 217 19.68 -22.55 33.83
C TRP A 217 18.25 -23.08 33.88
N LYS A 218 17.98 -24.22 33.25
CA LYS A 218 16.65 -24.86 33.25
C LYS A 218 16.13 -25.19 34.67
N ARG A 219 17.05 -25.45 35.63
CA ARG A 219 16.70 -25.69 37.05
C ARG A 219 16.15 -24.43 37.69
N ILE A 220 16.78 -23.27 37.39
CA ILE A 220 16.31 -21.97 37.87
C ILE A 220 14.95 -21.65 37.30
N GLN A 221 14.73 -21.81 35.99
CA GLN A 221 13.43 -21.62 35.36
C GLN A 221 12.35 -22.50 36.02
N LYS A 222 12.64 -23.80 36.21
CA LYS A 222 11.69 -24.74 36.81
C LYS A 222 11.32 -24.39 38.25
N ALA A 223 12.21 -23.75 38.99
CA ALA A 223 11.95 -23.29 40.36
C ALA A 223 11.17 -21.97 40.42
N ASN A 224 10.96 -21.31 39.28
CA ASN A 224 10.27 -20.02 39.17
C ASN A 224 9.20 -20.02 38.05
N PRO A 225 8.24 -20.96 38.01
CA PRO A 225 7.32 -21.13 36.88
C PRO A 225 6.39 -19.93 36.71
N ASP A 226 6.01 -19.27 37.80
CA ASP A 226 5.09 -18.12 37.78
C ASP A 226 5.81 -16.83 37.33
N LEU A 227 7.11 -16.73 37.63
CA LEU A 227 7.89 -15.52 37.36
C LEU A 227 8.59 -15.60 35.97
N ILE A 228 9.10 -16.78 35.59
CA ILE A 228 9.91 -16.96 34.38
C ILE A 228 9.16 -17.80 33.34
N LYS A 229 8.22 -17.18 32.66
CA LYS A 229 7.47 -17.81 31.55
C LYS A 229 8.34 -17.95 30.29
N ASN A 230 9.19 -16.96 30.01
CA ASN A 230 10.15 -16.96 28.92
C ASN A 230 11.57 -16.90 29.52
N PRO A 231 12.44 -17.91 29.30
CA PRO A 231 13.78 -17.98 29.87
C PRO A 231 14.74 -16.90 29.33
N ASP A 232 14.47 -16.35 28.17
CA ASP A 232 15.27 -15.29 27.56
C ASP A 232 14.91 -13.89 28.06
N LEU A 233 13.87 -13.79 28.93
CA LEU A 233 13.30 -12.52 29.37
C LEU A 233 13.23 -12.46 30.89
N ILE A 234 14.34 -12.17 31.55
CA ILE A 234 14.37 -11.83 32.96
C ILE A 234 14.48 -10.32 33.13
N ARG A 235 13.79 -9.75 34.14
CA ARG A 235 13.72 -8.30 34.31
C ARG A 235 14.51 -7.86 35.56
N PRO A 236 15.17 -6.68 35.50
CA PRO A 236 15.82 -6.09 36.66
C PRO A 236 14.86 -5.96 37.84
N GLY A 237 15.37 -6.22 39.03
CA GLY A 237 14.61 -6.16 40.27
C GLY A 237 13.87 -7.45 40.65
N TRP A 238 13.75 -8.42 39.72
CA TRP A 238 13.17 -9.72 40.07
C TRP A 238 14.00 -10.46 41.09
N ILE A 239 13.36 -11.13 42.05
CA ILE A 239 14.00 -12.01 43.03
C ILE A 239 13.75 -13.44 42.53
N ILE A 240 14.78 -14.07 42.03
CA ILE A 240 14.75 -15.40 41.44
C ILE A 240 15.22 -16.43 42.48
N LYS A 241 14.44 -17.51 42.63
CA LYS A 241 14.82 -18.66 43.46
C LYS A 241 15.84 -19.53 42.69
N VAL A 242 17.00 -19.76 43.27
CA VAL A 242 18.06 -20.62 42.73
C VAL A 242 18.18 -21.87 43.62
N PRO A 243 17.73 -23.06 43.17
CA PRO A 243 17.74 -24.27 43.96
C PRO A 243 19.16 -24.65 44.39
N LYS A 244 19.35 -24.96 45.68
CA LYS A 244 20.63 -25.55 46.18
C LYS A 244 20.75 -26.98 45.68
N ILE A 245 21.92 -27.35 45.22
CA ILE A 245 22.23 -28.71 44.83
C ILE A 245 22.77 -29.43 46.07
N ASN A 246 21.91 -30.21 46.74
CA ASN A 246 22.41 -31.12 47.77
C ASN A 246 23.30 -32.17 47.06
N LYS A 247 24.55 -32.23 47.52
CA LYS A 247 25.51 -33.28 47.10
C LYS A 247 25.06 -34.64 47.61
#